data_d9c72df25b63afad72ce6aeb4e89ab99
#
_entry.id   d9c72df25b63afad72ce6aeb4e89ab99
#
_cell.length_a   1.000
_cell.length_b   1.000
_cell.length_c   1.000
_cell.angle_alpha   90.00
_cell.angle_beta   90.00
_cell.angle_gamma   90.00
#
_symmetry.space_group_name_H-M   'P 1'
#
loop_
_entity.id
_entity.type
_entity.pdbx_description
1 polymer ?
#
loop_
_entity_poly.entity_id
_entity_poly.type
_entity_poly.pdbx_seq_one_letter_code
_entity_poly.pdbx_strand_id
1 'polypeptide(L)'
;MPKEKPNILFLLIDSLNSKNCLENDKTSITPNIDSLIKNGVCFDQTISCASTTVPSICSMFTGTYPFNSIVVEETLYKLNTQIQNFIQILERDGYSVSGFIPDVIKHIDLEHIFHSKLETFDSFSTTYDILGEKIVNVLEHKKMKHPWFLYLHLYDLHGTATFYKNKPDNFQDPKFGKNQYDRMISALDVWIGKFLQHVDMDNTLIILTADHGSDVSTYDLALEKKHSYYIKIRDSAHQNNLAIKTGVKFSSKIPKILIPLKKKISTKIKDTKKNKEEEIIQSEFEKIREENLSPYEKRRLENCIHVTTQCFDDRYKIPLIFSGKFIPSNLKIHKQVRNIDIFPTILELLDIPFTNPYIESKSLLPLIKGGRMDDLTAYMDSIGNTVGQRTDNVVGIRTSDFKYFRDRKKTEYNTHLFNLKIDPLEENNLSEKYSDITKKMEKMLLEINPNNDFYPDSVQNSTDKEEEERINEQLRKMGYT
;
A
#
# COMPACT_ATOMS: atom_id res chain seq x y z
N MET A 1 -24.45 10.46 31.07
CA MET A 1 -23.01 10.61 31.21
C MET A 1 -22.43 10.54 29.81
N PRO A 2 -21.47 11.37 29.42
CA PRO A 2 -20.77 11.18 28.15
C PRO A 2 -20.19 9.76 28.11
N LYS A 3 -20.37 9.04 27.01
CA LYS A 3 -19.74 7.73 26.80
C LYS A 3 -18.23 7.89 26.99
N GLU A 4 -17.61 7.00 27.76
CA GLU A 4 -16.16 6.95 27.89
C GLU A 4 -15.55 6.68 26.51
N LYS A 5 -14.67 7.59 26.06
CA LYS A 5 -14.03 7.49 24.74
C LYS A 5 -12.99 6.37 24.78
N PRO A 6 -13.03 5.38 23.89
CA PRO A 6 -12.00 4.35 23.86
C PRO A 6 -10.69 4.90 23.33
N ASN A 7 -9.59 4.20 23.59
CA ASN A 7 -8.38 4.36 22.84
C ASN A 7 -8.53 3.79 21.42
N ILE A 8 -7.66 4.16 20.49
CA ILE A 8 -7.68 3.66 19.13
C ILE A 8 -6.28 3.20 18.73
N LEU A 9 -6.14 1.93 18.40
CA LEU A 9 -4.94 1.39 17.79
C LEU A 9 -5.21 1.12 16.31
N PHE A 10 -4.54 1.88 15.44
CA PHE A 10 -4.66 1.74 13.99
C PHE A 10 -3.39 1.06 13.44
N LEU A 11 -3.52 -0.20 13.03
CA LEU A 11 -2.47 -1.02 12.45
C LEU A 11 -2.61 -0.99 10.92
N LEU A 12 -1.80 -0.22 10.23
CA LEU A 12 -1.65 -0.26 8.78
C LEU A 12 -0.44 -1.13 8.44
N ILE A 13 -0.66 -2.20 7.70
CA ILE A 13 0.40 -3.08 7.22
C ILE A 13 0.59 -2.84 5.73
N ASP A 14 1.70 -2.20 5.36
CA ASP A 14 2.03 -1.91 3.97
C ASP A 14 2.03 -3.19 3.13
N SER A 15 1.43 -3.12 1.95
CA SER A 15 1.45 -4.20 0.96
C SER A 15 0.84 -5.54 1.41
N LEU A 16 -0.08 -5.57 2.39
CA LEU A 16 -0.69 -6.83 2.88
C LEU A 16 -1.89 -7.26 2.04
N ASN A 17 -1.78 -8.41 1.39
CA ASN A 17 -2.88 -9.01 0.64
C ASN A 17 -3.93 -9.65 1.56
N SER A 18 -5.19 -9.41 1.25
CA SER A 18 -6.33 -10.08 1.91
C SER A 18 -6.21 -11.61 1.85
N LYS A 19 -5.85 -12.17 0.70
CA LYS A 19 -5.69 -13.61 0.46
C LYS A 19 -4.74 -14.27 1.46
N ASN A 20 -3.60 -13.65 1.73
CA ASN A 20 -2.53 -14.25 2.53
C ASN A 20 -2.76 -14.15 4.05
N CYS A 21 -3.81 -13.44 4.49
CA CYS A 21 -4.14 -13.33 5.92
C CYS A 21 -5.59 -13.71 6.29
N LEU A 22 -6.55 -13.63 5.35
CA LEU A 22 -7.98 -13.88 5.67
C LEU A 22 -8.54 -15.15 5.07
N GLU A 23 -7.95 -15.72 4.00
CA GLU A 23 -8.50 -16.90 3.35
C GLU A 23 -8.14 -18.19 4.10
N ASN A 24 -9.01 -19.20 3.97
CA ASN A 24 -8.86 -20.47 4.72
C ASN A 24 -7.66 -21.30 4.22
N ASP A 25 -7.22 -21.09 2.98
CA ASP A 25 -6.08 -21.77 2.34
C ASP A 25 -4.76 -21.01 2.48
N LYS A 26 -4.76 -19.90 3.24
CA LYS A 26 -3.53 -19.15 3.55
C LYS A 26 -2.49 -20.07 4.16
N THR A 27 -1.23 -19.83 3.85
CA THR A 27 -0.12 -20.62 4.40
C THR A 27 0.67 -19.87 5.49
N SER A 28 0.42 -18.59 5.66
CA SER A 28 0.91 -17.80 6.79
C SER A 28 0.30 -18.24 8.10
N ILE A 29 1.06 -18.26 9.17
CA ILE A 29 0.64 -18.59 10.53
C ILE A 29 0.38 -17.30 11.29
N THR A 30 -0.89 -16.96 11.50
CA THR A 30 -1.30 -15.63 12.00
C THR A 30 -2.26 -15.72 13.21
N PRO A 31 -1.90 -16.40 14.31
CA PRO A 31 -2.79 -16.61 15.43
C PRO A 31 -3.30 -15.32 16.09
N ASN A 32 -2.54 -14.24 16.05
CA ASN A 32 -2.92 -12.96 16.65
C ASN A 32 -3.90 -12.19 15.74
N ILE A 33 -3.66 -12.16 14.42
CA ILE A 33 -4.65 -11.64 13.45
C ILE A 33 -5.90 -12.47 13.47
N ASP A 34 -5.81 -13.82 13.53
CA ASP A 34 -6.94 -14.71 13.62
C ASP A 34 -7.76 -14.48 14.91
N SER A 35 -7.09 -14.13 16.00
CA SER A 35 -7.76 -13.74 17.25
C SER A 35 -8.53 -12.43 17.10
N LEU A 36 -7.97 -11.43 16.41
CA LEU A 36 -8.68 -10.17 16.10
C LEU A 36 -9.93 -10.44 15.23
N ILE A 37 -9.82 -11.32 14.22
CA ILE A 37 -10.97 -11.74 13.39
C ILE A 37 -12.05 -12.42 14.23
N LYS A 38 -11.67 -13.37 15.07
CA LYS A 38 -12.59 -14.11 15.94
C LYS A 38 -13.29 -13.21 16.95
N ASN A 39 -12.56 -12.21 17.49
CA ASN A 39 -13.08 -11.29 18.50
C ASN A 39 -13.56 -9.96 17.91
N GLY A 40 -13.83 -9.91 16.61
CA GLY A 40 -14.18 -8.69 15.91
C GLY A 40 -15.06 -8.91 14.68
N VAL A 41 -15.03 -7.91 13.82
CA VAL A 41 -15.67 -7.85 12.51
C VAL A 41 -14.61 -7.85 11.42
N CYS A 42 -14.68 -8.81 10.51
CA CYS A 42 -13.77 -8.94 9.37
C CYS A 42 -14.51 -8.70 8.06
N PHE A 43 -14.02 -7.77 7.27
CA PHE A 43 -14.46 -7.52 5.88
C PHE A 43 -13.47 -8.17 4.93
N ASP A 44 -13.88 -9.21 4.21
CA ASP A 44 -13.00 -9.96 3.31
C ASP A 44 -13.02 -9.48 1.85
N GLN A 45 -13.85 -8.46 1.57
CA GLN A 45 -13.95 -7.81 0.26
C GLN A 45 -13.71 -6.31 0.37
N THR A 46 -12.63 -5.92 1.03
CA THR A 46 -12.23 -4.50 1.11
C THR A 46 -11.33 -4.14 -0.05
N ILE A 47 -11.70 -3.09 -0.78
CA ILE A 47 -10.98 -2.64 -1.97
C ILE A 47 -10.28 -1.32 -1.69
N SER A 48 -8.97 -1.29 -1.89
CA SER A 48 -8.21 -0.03 -1.89
C SER A 48 -8.54 0.79 -3.14
N CYS A 49 -8.57 2.10 -2.99
CA CYS A 49 -8.78 3.01 -4.12
C CYS A 49 -7.50 3.26 -4.94
N ALA A 50 -6.33 2.82 -4.45
CA ALA A 50 -5.06 2.99 -5.14
C ALA A 50 -4.15 1.77 -4.93
N SER A 51 -3.21 1.59 -5.84
CA SER A 51 -2.23 0.49 -5.83
C SER A 51 -0.90 0.84 -5.17
N THR A 52 -0.78 2.05 -4.61
CA THR A 52 0.43 2.57 -3.98
C THR A 52 0.11 3.30 -2.69
N THR A 53 1.12 3.44 -1.84
CA THR A 53 0.99 3.89 -0.45
C THR A 53 0.43 5.31 -0.32
N VAL A 54 1.05 6.30 -0.98
CA VAL A 54 0.69 7.72 -0.79
C VAL A 54 -0.78 8.00 -1.15
N PRO A 55 -1.26 7.66 -2.36
CA PRO A 55 -2.66 7.93 -2.71
C PRO A 55 -3.66 7.17 -1.83
N SER A 56 -3.33 5.93 -1.47
CA SER A 56 -4.21 5.11 -0.63
C SER A 56 -4.37 5.69 0.77
N ILE A 57 -3.27 6.09 1.42
CA ILE A 57 -3.29 6.67 2.77
C ILE A 57 -4.02 8.01 2.76
N CYS A 58 -3.70 8.90 1.81
CA CYS A 58 -4.37 10.20 1.70
C CYS A 58 -5.88 10.03 1.55
N SER A 59 -6.29 9.07 0.71
CA SER A 59 -7.71 8.77 0.50
C SER A 59 -8.37 8.17 1.73
N MET A 60 -7.70 7.26 2.42
CA MET A 60 -8.20 6.64 3.65
C MET A 60 -8.36 7.68 4.77
N PHE A 61 -7.44 8.64 4.89
CA PHE A 61 -7.49 9.67 5.92
C PHE A 61 -8.57 10.72 5.66
N THR A 62 -8.88 11.02 4.41
CA THR A 62 -9.87 12.05 4.04
C THR A 62 -11.25 11.50 3.71
N GLY A 63 -11.39 10.20 3.48
CA GLY A 63 -12.64 9.57 3.03
C GLY A 63 -13.01 9.92 1.59
N THR A 64 -12.02 10.34 0.76
CA THR A 64 -12.21 10.74 -0.63
C THR A 64 -11.29 9.98 -1.57
N TYR A 65 -11.57 9.98 -2.87
CA TYR A 65 -10.70 9.33 -3.84
C TYR A 65 -9.41 10.13 -4.12
N PRO A 66 -8.39 9.50 -4.74
CA PRO A 66 -7.07 10.13 -4.96
C PRO A 66 -7.13 11.49 -5.65
N PHE A 67 -8.02 11.67 -6.63
CA PHE A 67 -8.16 12.93 -7.37
C PHE A 67 -8.66 14.12 -6.52
N ASN A 68 -9.19 13.87 -5.31
CA ASN A 68 -9.54 14.88 -4.32
C ASN A 68 -8.59 14.91 -3.14
N SER A 69 -8.09 13.73 -2.70
CA SER A 69 -7.33 13.57 -1.47
C SER A 69 -5.87 14.01 -1.55
N ILE A 70 -5.32 14.13 -2.76
CA ILE A 70 -3.93 14.54 -2.96
C ILE A 70 -3.80 15.82 -3.79
N VAL A 71 -2.71 16.53 -3.57
CA VAL A 71 -2.25 17.66 -4.38
C VAL A 71 -0.86 17.38 -4.91
N VAL A 72 -0.47 18.08 -5.97
CA VAL A 72 0.89 17.99 -6.53
C VAL A 72 1.71 19.19 -6.07
N GLU A 73 2.86 18.91 -5.49
CA GLU A 73 3.87 19.90 -5.22
C GLU A 73 5.17 19.45 -5.90
N GLU A 74 5.58 20.19 -6.94
CA GLU A 74 6.68 19.83 -7.85
C GLU A 74 6.48 18.43 -8.47
N THR A 75 7.17 17.40 -7.97
CA THR A 75 7.05 16.01 -8.44
C THR A 75 6.46 15.07 -7.40
N LEU A 76 6.09 15.59 -6.23
CA LEU A 76 5.60 14.80 -5.11
C LEU A 76 4.09 14.92 -4.95
N TYR A 77 3.47 13.82 -4.59
CA TYR A 77 2.09 13.81 -4.12
C TYR A 77 2.06 14.09 -2.62
N LYS A 78 1.20 15.03 -2.21
CA LYS A 78 0.96 15.39 -0.82
C LYS A 78 -0.50 15.29 -0.47
N LEU A 79 -0.79 15.16 0.82
CA LEU A 79 -2.16 15.20 1.31
C LEU A 79 -2.78 16.57 1.00
N ASN A 80 -4.01 16.56 0.48
CA ASN A 80 -4.79 17.79 0.33
C ASN A 80 -5.26 18.30 1.70
N THR A 81 -4.53 19.26 2.26
CA THR A 81 -4.80 19.83 3.59
C THR A 81 -6.06 20.71 3.64
N GLN A 82 -6.65 21.04 2.48
CA GLN A 82 -7.95 21.71 2.43
C GLN A 82 -9.11 20.77 2.76
N ILE A 83 -8.89 19.46 2.67
CA ILE A 83 -9.85 18.44 3.05
C ILE A 83 -9.53 17.95 4.46
N GLN A 84 -10.52 18.08 5.36
CA GLN A 84 -10.38 17.62 6.72
C GLN A 84 -10.19 16.09 6.79
N ASN A 85 -9.19 15.62 7.51
CA ASN A 85 -8.95 14.20 7.75
C ASN A 85 -9.44 13.76 9.14
N PHE A 86 -9.70 12.46 9.31
CA PHE A 86 -10.29 11.95 10.55
C PHE A 86 -9.36 12.10 11.76
N ILE A 87 -8.05 12.11 11.59
CA ILE A 87 -7.07 12.23 12.67
C ILE A 87 -7.15 13.63 13.29
N GLN A 88 -7.25 14.69 12.47
CA GLN A 88 -7.48 16.04 12.94
C GLN A 88 -8.83 16.19 13.65
N ILE A 89 -9.85 15.46 13.22
CA ILE A 89 -11.15 15.45 13.90
C ILE A 89 -11.02 14.77 15.26
N LEU A 90 -10.33 13.65 15.37
CA LEU A 90 -10.05 12.97 16.64
C LEU A 90 -9.28 13.89 17.60
N GLU A 91 -8.26 14.58 17.12
CA GLU A 91 -7.48 15.50 17.97
C GLU A 91 -8.36 16.64 18.50
N ARG A 92 -9.18 17.26 17.65
CA ARG A 92 -10.15 18.29 18.08
C ARG A 92 -11.17 17.76 19.08
N ASP A 93 -11.52 16.47 18.98
CA ASP A 93 -12.39 15.80 19.93
C ASP A 93 -11.66 15.33 21.21
N GLY A 94 -10.39 15.71 21.38
CA GLY A 94 -9.61 15.53 22.58
C GLY A 94 -8.74 14.28 22.66
N TYR A 95 -8.58 13.56 21.55
CA TYR A 95 -7.62 12.45 21.47
C TYR A 95 -6.17 12.95 21.47
N SER A 96 -5.32 12.23 22.20
CA SER A 96 -3.87 12.36 22.08
C SER A 96 -3.39 11.57 20.89
N VAL A 97 -3.12 12.21 19.75
CA VAL A 97 -2.71 11.55 18.51
C VAL A 97 -1.21 11.30 18.48
N SER A 98 -0.79 10.12 18.04
CA SER A 98 0.61 9.72 17.86
C SER A 98 0.74 8.76 16.69
N GLY A 99 1.91 8.69 16.04
CA GLY A 99 2.13 7.81 14.92
C GLY A 99 3.58 7.36 14.74
N PHE A 100 3.75 6.18 14.18
CA PHE A 100 5.02 5.65 13.67
C PHE A 100 4.90 5.43 12.18
N ILE A 101 5.73 6.08 11.38
CA ILE A 101 5.71 6.00 9.92
C ILE A 101 7.12 5.78 9.34
N PRO A 102 7.23 5.11 8.17
CA PRO A 102 8.50 5.08 7.44
C PRO A 102 8.85 6.50 6.94
N ASP A 103 10.13 6.82 6.97
CA ASP A 103 10.63 8.16 6.62
C ASP A 103 10.33 8.57 5.19
N VAL A 104 10.19 7.60 4.26
CA VAL A 104 9.88 7.85 2.85
C VAL A 104 8.52 8.51 2.63
N ILE A 105 7.53 8.30 3.51
CA ILE A 105 6.22 8.94 3.38
C ILE A 105 6.06 10.21 4.23
N LYS A 106 7.12 10.66 4.87
CA LYS A 106 7.10 11.89 5.67
C LYS A 106 6.69 13.11 4.82
N HIS A 107 7.08 13.12 3.55
CA HIS A 107 6.80 14.21 2.61
C HIS A 107 5.31 14.47 2.31
N ILE A 108 4.41 13.56 2.67
CA ILE A 108 2.96 13.77 2.47
C ILE A 108 2.32 14.69 3.51
N ASP A 109 3.12 15.44 4.25
CA ASP A 109 2.70 16.40 5.28
C ASP A 109 2.00 15.78 6.50
N LEU A 110 2.31 14.54 6.85
CA LEU A 110 1.77 13.90 8.05
C LEU A 110 2.20 14.59 9.34
N GLU A 111 3.30 15.34 9.35
CA GLU A 111 3.75 16.12 10.51
C GLU A 111 2.70 17.15 10.94
N HIS A 112 1.98 17.75 9.99
CA HIS A 112 0.88 18.67 10.28
C HIS A 112 -0.34 17.97 10.90
N ILE A 113 -0.49 16.66 10.70
CA ILE A 113 -1.58 15.86 11.23
C ILE A 113 -1.26 15.39 12.66
N PHE A 114 -0.06 14.88 12.88
CA PHE A 114 0.38 14.30 14.16
C PHE A 114 1.12 15.30 15.05
N HIS A 115 1.33 16.51 14.55
CA HIS A 115 2.12 17.55 15.24
C HIS A 115 3.49 17.00 15.69
N SER A 116 3.89 17.27 16.93
CA SER A 116 5.20 16.84 17.46
C SER A 116 5.28 15.38 17.91
N LYS A 117 4.22 14.58 17.69
CA LYS A 117 4.14 13.18 18.17
C LYS A 117 4.27 12.13 17.07
N LEU A 118 4.81 12.53 15.93
CA LEU A 118 5.14 11.62 14.85
C LEU A 118 6.57 11.13 15.00
N GLU A 119 6.75 9.80 15.13
CA GLU A 119 8.06 9.17 15.05
C GLU A 119 8.27 8.58 13.65
N THR A 120 9.39 8.91 13.04
CA THR A 120 9.80 8.32 11.75
C THR A 120 10.87 7.26 11.98
N PHE A 121 10.88 6.26 11.12
CA PHE A 121 11.91 5.22 11.10
C PHE A 121 12.42 5.00 9.67
N ASP A 122 13.64 4.47 9.57
CA ASP A 122 14.25 4.13 8.28
C ASP A 122 13.35 3.14 7.52
N SER A 123 12.94 3.49 6.30
CA SER A 123 12.07 2.68 5.45
C SER A 123 12.62 1.29 5.09
N PHE A 124 13.85 0.99 5.46
CA PHE A 124 14.43 -0.35 5.37
C PHE A 124 14.41 -1.11 6.71
N SER A 125 13.87 -0.51 7.77
CA SER A 125 13.71 -1.16 9.07
C SER A 125 12.40 -1.93 9.13
N THR A 126 12.43 -3.04 9.86
CA THR A 126 11.27 -3.89 10.16
C THR A 126 10.98 -3.89 11.66
N THR A 127 9.87 -4.50 12.07
CA THR A 127 9.57 -4.72 13.49
C THR A 127 10.62 -5.57 14.20
N TYR A 128 11.39 -6.38 13.47
CA TYR A 128 12.50 -7.19 14.02
C TYR A 128 13.80 -6.42 14.24
N ASP A 129 13.85 -5.18 13.80
CA ASP A 129 14.93 -4.26 14.17
C ASP A 129 14.56 -3.54 15.49
N ILE A 130 14.85 -2.27 15.59
CA ILE A 130 14.55 -1.47 16.80
C ILE A 130 13.05 -1.09 16.88
N LEU A 131 12.33 -1.08 15.75
CA LEU A 131 10.97 -0.53 15.66
C LEU A 131 9.97 -1.26 16.57
N GLY A 132 9.99 -2.59 16.58
CA GLY A 132 9.05 -3.38 17.39
C GLY A 132 9.19 -3.09 18.88
N GLU A 133 10.42 -3.05 19.40
CA GLU A 133 10.68 -2.73 20.80
C GLU A 133 10.33 -1.26 21.15
N LYS A 134 10.53 -0.32 20.23
CA LYS A 134 10.09 1.07 20.42
C LYS A 134 8.57 1.17 20.58
N ILE A 135 7.82 0.48 19.74
CA ILE A 135 6.35 0.46 19.80
C ILE A 135 5.89 -0.16 21.13
N VAL A 136 6.45 -1.32 21.50
CA VAL A 136 6.15 -1.97 22.80
C VAL A 136 6.41 -1.01 23.94
N ASN A 137 7.56 -0.31 23.95
CA ASN A 137 7.93 0.65 25.00
C ASN A 137 6.89 1.80 25.13
N VAL A 138 6.33 2.28 24.01
CA VAL A 138 5.29 3.33 24.03
C VAL A 138 3.99 2.80 24.61
N LEU A 139 3.59 1.59 24.26
CA LEU A 139 2.37 0.95 24.73
C LEU A 139 2.46 0.57 26.20
N GLU A 140 3.57 -0.08 26.62
CA GLU A 140 3.80 -0.57 27.98
C GLU A 140 3.84 0.55 29.01
N HIS A 141 4.59 1.62 28.73
CA HIS A 141 4.78 2.71 29.69
C HIS A 141 3.63 3.73 29.70
N LYS A 142 2.53 3.44 28.99
CA LYS A 142 1.33 4.30 28.92
C LYS A 142 1.70 5.77 28.68
N LYS A 143 2.67 6.03 27.80
CA LYS A 143 3.19 7.38 27.52
C LYS A 143 2.16 8.28 26.84
N MET A 144 1.03 7.72 26.40
CA MET A 144 -0.05 8.45 25.76
C MET A 144 -1.17 8.77 26.76
N LYS A 145 -1.64 10.01 26.69
CA LYS A 145 -2.77 10.47 27.50
C LYS A 145 -4.08 9.90 26.92
N HIS A 146 -4.90 9.26 27.78
CA HIS A 146 -6.22 8.76 27.40
C HIS A 146 -7.23 9.91 27.18
N PRO A 147 -8.10 9.86 26.16
CA PRO A 147 -8.10 8.87 25.09
C PRO A 147 -6.96 9.11 24.08
N TRP A 148 -6.35 8.07 23.58
CA TRP A 148 -5.28 8.18 22.60
C TRP A 148 -5.64 7.50 21.28
N PHE A 149 -5.07 8.02 20.19
CA PHE A 149 -5.02 7.43 18.86
C PHE A 149 -3.57 7.14 18.52
N LEU A 150 -3.25 5.87 18.25
CA LEU A 150 -1.92 5.46 17.81
C LEU A 150 -2.00 4.85 16.42
N TYR A 151 -1.33 5.49 15.46
CA TYR A 151 -1.18 5.00 14.10
C TYR A 151 0.17 4.31 13.94
N LEU A 152 0.15 3.04 13.54
CA LEU A 152 1.34 2.25 13.26
C LEU A 152 1.34 1.87 11.78
N HIS A 153 2.28 2.41 11.01
CA HIS A 153 2.51 2.03 9.64
C HIS A 153 3.66 1.00 9.58
N LEU A 154 3.31 -0.28 9.56
CA LEU A 154 4.25 -1.39 9.58
C LEU A 154 4.72 -1.71 8.16
N TYR A 155 6.02 -1.59 7.93
CA TYR A 155 6.62 -1.61 6.60
C TYR A 155 7.31 -2.94 6.26
N ASP A 156 7.07 -3.96 7.07
CA ASP A 156 7.74 -5.27 7.03
C ASP A 156 7.51 -6.02 5.71
N LEU A 157 6.38 -5.79 5.04
CA LEU A 157 6.02 -6.47 3.79
C LEU A 157 6.35 -5.64 2.55
N HIS A 158 6.85 -4.41 2.72
CA HIS A 158 7.18 -3.54 1.61
C HIS A 158 8.43 -3.99 0.87
N GLY A 159 8.29 -4.20 -0.41
CA GLY A 159 9.37 -4.39 -1.37
C GLY A 159 10.25 -5.62 -1.16
N THR A 160 10.77 -6.14 -2.25
CA THR A 160 11.64 -7.32 -2.25
C THR A 160 12.99 -7.09 -1.56
N ALA A 161 13.51 -5.87 -1.58
CA ALA A 161 14.83 -5.57 -1.01
C ALA A 161 14.83 -5.62 0.53
N THR A 162 13.75 -5.20 1.16
CA THR A 162 13.59 -5.19 2.63
C THR A 162 13.41 -6.60 3.16
N PHE A 163 12.61 -7.43 2.48
CA PHE A 163 12.36 -8.82 2.83
C PHE A 163 13.61 -9.67 3.03
N TYR A 164 14.63 -9.37 2.28
CA TYR A 164 15.78 -10.26 2.18
C TYR A 164 16.96 -9.84 3.03
N LYS A 165 16.98 -8.57 3.48
CA LYS A 165 18.09 -8.06 4.27
C LYS A 165 17.96 -8.39 5.76
N ASN A 166 16.75 -8.38 6.28
CA ASN A 166 16.45 -8.51 7.71
C ASN A 166 15.48 -9.68 7.97
N LYS A 167 15.72 -10.82 7.32
CA LYS A 167 14.96 -12.05 7.57
C LYS A 167 15.12 -12.46 9.03
N PRO A 168 14.02 -12.59 9.79
CA PRO A 168 14.13 -13.22 11.10
C PRO A 168 14.52 -14.69 10.90
N ASP A 169 15.68 -15.11 11.38
CA ASP A 169 16.22 -16.47 11.19
C ASP A 169 15.22 -17.56 11.58
N ASN A 170 14.41 -17.29 12.60
CA ASN A 170 13.40 -18.22 13.12
C ASN A 170 12.24 -18.49 12.12
N PHE A 171 12.06 -17.70 11.07
CA PHE A 171 10.97 -17.84 10.10
C PHE A 171 11.43 -18.31 8.71
N GLN A 172 12.61 -18.93 8.61
CA GLN A 172 13.07 -19.54 7.36
C GLN A 172 12.41 -20.90 7.07
N ASP A 173 11.86 -21.55 8.09
CA ASP A 173 11.18 -22.86 7.99
C ASP A 173 9.89 -22.74 7.19
N PRO A 174 9.65 -23.58 6.15
CA PRO A 174 8.42 -23.62 5.37
C PRO A 174 7.13 -23.84 6.18
N LYS A 175 7.23 -24.33 7.42
CA LYS A 175 6.05 -24.43 8.31
C LYS A 175 5.41 -23.09 8.61
N PHE A 176 6.12 -21.98 8.51
CA PHE A 176 5.61 -20.62 8.71
C PHE A 176 5.01 -20.00 7.45
N GLY A 177 5.05 -20.68 6.31
CA GLY A 177 4.50 -20.23 5.04
C GLY A 177 5.21 -20.84 3.84
N LYS A 178 4.47 -21.15 2.79
CA LYS A 178 5.02 -21.77 1.57
C LYS A 178 6.03 -20.88 0.85
N ASN A 179 5.89 -19.57 0.99
CA ASN A 179 6.74 -18.59 0.34
C ASN A 179 7.27 -17.55 1.35
N GLN A 180 8.24 -16.76 0.95
CA GLN A 180 8.86 -15.76 1.81
C GLN A 180 7.87 -14.70 2.30
N TYR A 181 6.91 -14.30 1.47
CA TYR A 181 5.89 -13.32 1.84
C TYR A 181 5.00 -13.85 2.97
N ASP A 182 4.52 -15.09 2.88
CA ASP A 182 3.73 -15.73 3.94
C ASP A 182 4.54 -15.89 5.23
N ARG A 183 5.82 -16.25 5.13
CA ARG A 183 6.73 -16.34 6.29
C ARG A 183 6.94 -14.98 6.97
N MET A 184 7.02 -13.90 6.20
CA MET A 184 7.12 -12.54 6.76
C MET A 184 5.82 -12.10 7.42
N ILE A 185 4.65 -12.45 6.87
CA ILE A 185 3.35 -12.22 7.54
C ILE A 185 3.32 -12.97 8.88
N SER A 186 3.77 -14.21 8.92
CA SER A 186 3.84 -14.99 10.15
C SER A 186 4.80 -14.37 11.19
N ALA A 187 5.91 -13.83 10.73
CA ALA A 187 6.85 -13.12 11.59
C ALA A 187 6.22 -11.83 12.15
N LEU A 188 5.57 -11.05 11.31
CA LEU A 188 4.89 -9.82 11.71
C LEU A 188 3.76 -10.08 12.71
N ASP A 189 3.02 -11.18 12.55
CA ASP A 189 1.96 -11.57 13.48
C ASP A 189 2.45 -11.75 14.92
N VAL A 190 3.68 -12.22 15.12
CA VAL A 190 4.29 -12.31 16.44
C VAL A 190 4.44 -10.94 17.10
N TRP A 191 4.83 -9.92 16.32
CA TRP A 191 4.94 -8.55 16.83
C TRP A 191 3.56 -7.94 17.10
N ILE A 192 2.57 -8.20 16.24
CA ILE A 192 1.18 -7.80 16.49
C ILE A 192 0.73 -8.39 17.83
N GLY A 193 1.02 -9.66 18.12
CA GLY A 193 0.74 -10.28 19.41
C GLY A 193 1.40 -9.57 20.58
N LYS A 194 2.67 -9.19 20.46
CA LYS A 194 3.37 -8.40 21.49
C LYS A 194 2.73 -7.03 21.70
N PHE A 195 2.33 -6.33 20.63
CA PHE A 195 1.64 -5.04 20.76
C PHE A 195 0.31 -5.19 21.51
N LEU A 196 -0.49 -6.20 21.15
CA LEU A 196 -1.80 -6.45 21.75
C LEU A 196 -1.72 -6.82 23.24
N GLN A 197 -0.62 -7.43 23.72
CA GLN A 197 -0.41 -7.72 25.15
C GLN A 197 -0.37 -6.48 26.03
N HIS A 198 0.00 -5.31 25.46
CA HIS A 198 0.08 -4.03 26.18
C HIS A 198 -1.14 -3.13 25.94
N VAL A 199 -2.19 -3.65 25.26
CA VAL A 199 -3.41 -2.91 24.91
C VAL A 199 -4.58 -3.44 25.74
N ASP A 200 -5.30 -2.55 26.40
CA ASP A 200 -6.57 -2.86 27.06
C ASP A 200 -7.68 -3.04 26.01
N MET A 201 -7.98 -4.31 25.68
CA MET A 201 -8.96 -4.68 24.69
C MET A 201 -10.39 -4.22 25.01
N ASP A 202 -10.72 -4.11 26.29
CA ASP A 202 -12.06 -3.68 26.75
C ASP A 202 -12.27 -2.17 26.57
N ASN A 203 -11.18 -1.42 26.44
CA ASN A 203 -11.21 0.04 26.27
C ASN A 203 -10.46 0.54 25.04
N THR A 204 -10.16 -0.31 24.07
CA THR A 204 -9.48 0.09 22.83
C THR A 204 -10.23 -0.43 21.62
N LEU A 205 -10.48 0.45 20.66
CA LEU A 205 -10.90 0.10 19.29
C LEU A 205 -9.65 -0.22 18.48
N ILE A 206 -9.58 -1.40 17.91
CA ILE A 206 -8.47 -1.84 17.07
C ILE A 206 -8.93 -1.90 15.61
N ILE A 207 -8.18 -1.26 14.73
CA ILE A 207 -8.35 -1.35 13.29
C ILE A 207 -7.08 -1.95 12.70
N LEU A 208 -7.21 -3.05 11.95
CA LEU A 208 -6.13 -3.63 11.17
C LEU A 208 -6.52 -3.60 9.70
N THR A 209 -5.68 -2.99 8.87
CA THR A 209 -5.88 -2.92 7.42
C THR A 209 -4.55 -2.81 6.69
N ALA A 210 -4.61 -2.70 5.37
CA ALA A 210 -3.47 -2.37 4.51
C ALA A 210 -3.78 -1.12 3.68
N ASP A 211 -2.75 -0.53 3.10
CA ASP A 211 -2.88 0.53 2.10
C ASP A 211 -3.20 -0.08 0.72
N HIS A 212 -2.46 -1.08 0.30
CA HIS A 212 -2.66 -1.87 -0.92
C HIS A 212 -2.13 -3.29 -0.73
N GLY A 213 -2.36 -4.15 -1.71
CA GLY A 213 -1.79 -5.49 -1.78
C GLY A 213 -0.44 -5.53 -2.50
N SER A 214 0.05 -6.74 -2.78
CA SER A 214 1.34 -6.96 -3.44
C SER A 214 1.27 -8.07 -4.48
N ASP A 215 1.92 -7.89 -5.61
CA ASP A 215 2.10 -8.93 -6.64
C ASP A 215 3.15 -9.98 -6.23
N VAL A 216 3.91 -9.71 -5.18
CA VAL A 216 5.09 -10.50 -4.77
C VAL A 216 4.75 -11.86 -4.15
N SER A 217 3.50 -12.09 -3.78
CA SER A 217 3.08 -13.12 -2.82
C SER A 217 3.09 -14.58 -3.27
N THR A 218 3.46 -14.95 -4.51
CA THR A 218 3.20 -16.34 -4.97
C THR A 218 4.37 -17.14 -5.53
N TYR A 219 5.49 -16.53 -5.87
CA TYR A 219 6.59 -17.27 -6.51
C TYR A 219 7.93 -17.12 -5.78
N ASP A 220 8.17 -17.97 -4.79
CA ASP A 220 9.47 -18.05 -4.13
C ASP A 220 10.60 -18.35 -5.11
N LEU A 221 10.41 -19.30 -6.05
CA LEU A 221 11.48 -19.74 -6.93
C LEU A 221 11.85 -18.68 -7.96
N ALA A 222 10.86 -18.03 -8.57
CA ALA A 222 11.08 -16.94 -9.51
C ALA A 222 11.60 -15.70 -8.80
N LEU A 223 11.11 -15.45 -7.59
CA LEU A 223 11.57 -14.35 -6.74
C LEU A 223 12.96 -14.61 -6.17
N GLU A 224 13.29 -15.82 -5.75
CA GLU A 224 14.65 -16.17 -5.30
C GLU A 224 15.65 -16.02 -6.45
N LYS A 225 15.31 -16.49 -7.65
CA LYS A 225 16.18 -16.31 -8.84
C LYS A 225 16.30 -14.83 -9.20
N LYS A 226 15.20 -14.09 -9.26
CA LYS A 226 15.19 -12.65 -9.53
C LYS A 226 15.95 -11.89 -8.44
N HIS A 227 15.77 -12.26 -7.20
CA HIS A 227 16.42 -11.63 -6.06
C HIS A 227 17.93 -11.94 -6.00
N SER A 228 18.36 -13.19 -6.19
CA SER A 228 19.77 -13.52 -6.30
C SER A 228 20.43 -12.74 -7.43
N TYR A 229 19.70 -12.47 -8.48
CA TYR A 229 20.11 -11.64 -9.60
C TYR A 229 20.18 -10.15 -9.21
N TYR A 230 19.14 -9.58 -8.56
CA TYR A 230 19.17 -8.20 -8.05
C TYR A 230 20.27 -7.98 -6.99
N ILE A 231 20.52 -8.94 -6.11
CA ILE A 231 21.66 -8.89 -5.18
C ILE A 231 22.96 -8.88 -5.97
N LYS A 232 23.15 -9.76 -6.95
CA LYS A 232 24.36 -9.78 -7.78
C LYS A 232 24.55 -8.47 -8.54
N ILE A 233 23.48 -7.88 -9.08
CA ILE A 233 23.52 -6.57 -9.75
C ILE A 233 23.87 -5.49 -8.74
N ARG A 234 23.22 -5.47 -7.58
CA ARG A 234 23.47 -4.49 -6.52
C ARG A 234 24.89 -4.60 -5.99
N ASP A 235 25.38 -5.81 -5.74
CA ASP A 235 26.72 -6.04 -5.22
C ASP A 235 27.77 -5.73 -6.28
N SER A 236 27.51 -6.01 -7.56
CA SER A 236 28.36 -5.57 -8.66
C SER A 236 28.31 -4.04 -8.86
N ALA A 237 27.16 -3.39 -8.61
CA ALA A 237 27.02 -1.94 -8.60
C ALA A 237 27.72 -1.32 -7.39
N HIS A 238 27.71 -1.97 -6.23
CA HIS A 238 28.48 -1.55 -5.05
C HIS A 238 30.00 -1.73 -5.25
N GLN A 239 30.45 -2.81 -5.86
CA GLN A 239 31.88 -2.99 -6.23
C GLN A 239 32.31 -1.99 -7.31
N ASN A 240 31.42 -1.69 -8.29
CA ASN A 240 31.66 -0.64 -9.26
C ASN A 240 31.58 0.77 -8.67
N ASN A 241 30.84 0.98 -7.58
CA ASN A 241 30.85 2.25 -6.83
C ASN A 241 32.17 2.46 -6.06
N LEU A 242 32.86 1.40 -5.66
CA LEU A 242 34.26 1.52 -5.20
C LEU A 242 35.19 1.94 -6.33
N ALA A 243 35.02 1.37 -7.52
CA ALA A 243 35.76 1.80 -8.73
C ALA A 243 35.33 3.20 -9.20
N ILE A 244 34.07 3.60 -9.00
CA ILE A 244 33.56 4.95 -9.26
C ILE A 244 34.05 5.94 -8.19
N LYS A 245 34.15 5.54 -6.91
CA LYS A 245 34.76 6.39 -5.85
C LYS A 245 36.26 6.65 -6.12
N THR A 246 36.97 5.69 -6.66
CA THR A 246 38.34 5.93 -7.17
C THR A 246 38.34 6.75 -8.44
N GLY A 247 37.37 6.55 -9.35
CA GLY A 247 37.20 7.37 -10.57
C GLY A 247 36.70 8.80 -10.29
N VAL A 248 35.90 9.01 -9.24
CA VAL A 248 35.41 10.34 -8.80
C VAL A 248 36.56 11.17 -8.19
N LYS A 249 37.53 10.56 -7.52
CA LYS A 249 38.78 11.26 -7.13
C LYS A 249 39.59 11.72 -8.32
N PHE A 250 39.51 11.08 -9.49
CA PHE A 250 40.09 11.56 -10.75
C PHE A 250 39.19 12.58 -11.48
N SER A 251 37.87 12.59 -11.21
CA SER A 251 36.92 13.44 -11.95
C SER A 251 36.87 14.89 -11.47
N SER A 252 37.42 15.21 -10.31
CA SER A 252 37.57 16.59 -9.82
C SER A 252 38.58 17.42 -10.63
N LYS A 253 39.33 16.78 -11.51
CA LYS A 253 40.33 17.44 -12.42
C LYS A 253 39.87 17.53 -13.87
N ILE A 254 38.64 17.19 -14.22
CA ILE A 254 38.16 17.27 -15.61
C ILE A 254 37.71 18.70 -15.90
N PRO A 255 38.21 19.34 -16.96
CA PRO A 255 37.80 20.68 -17.36
C PRO A 255 36.29 20.78 -17.59
N LYS A 256 35.67 21.88 -17.13
CA LYS A 256 34.21 22.11 -17.23
C LYS A 256 33.65 21.92 -18.66
N ILE A 257 34.46 22.11 -19.66
CA ILE A 257 34.12 21.95 -21.09
C ILE A 257 33.79 20.48 -21.49
N LEU A 258 34.27 19.49 -20.72
CA LEU A 258 34.04 18.08 -21.00
C LEU A 258 32.88 17.45 -20.19
N ILE A 259 32.19 18.24 -19.36
CA ILE A 259 31.05 17.79 -18.57
C ILE A 259 29.89 17.23 -19.42
N PRO A 260 29.49 17.86 -20.56
CA PRO A 260 28.44 17.31 -21.42
C PRO A 260 28.81 15.97 -22.06
N LEU A 261 30.09 15.79 -22.43
CA LEU A 261 30.59 14.54 -22.99
C LEU A 261 30.57 13.41 -21.94
N LYS A 262 30.96 13.71 -20.69
CA LYS A 262 30.91 12.79 -19.56
C LYS A 262 29.49 12.38 -19.27
N LYS A 263 28.52 13.30 -19.30
CA LYS A 263 27.09 13.03 -19.10
C LYS A 263 26.56 12.09 -20.18
N LYS A 264 26.86 12.36 -21.47
CA LYS A 264 26.49 11.47 -22.59
C LYS A 264 27.10 10.07 -22.50
N ILE A 265 28.38 9.96 -22.14
CA ILE A 265 29.03 8.64 -21.97
C ILE A 265 28.46 7.90 -20.78
N SER A 266 28.23 8.56 -19.67
CA SER A 266 27.63 7.94 -18.47
C SER A 266 26.18 7.47 -18.72
N THR A 267 25.38 8.23 -19.46
CA THR A 267 24.03 7.84 -19.88
C THR A 267 24.09 6.62 -20.79
N LYS A 268 24.95 6.64 -21.80
CA LYS A 268 25.11 5.52 -22.75
C LYS A 268 25.59 4.22 -22.06
N ILE A 269 26.47 4.34 -21.08
CA ILE A 269 26.90 3.18 -20.26
C ILE A 269 25.77 2.67 -19.38
N LYS A 270 24.97 3.56 -18.79
CA LYS A 270 23.78 3.18 -18.01
C LYS A 270 22.75 2.49 -18.88
N ASP A 271 22.46 3.02 -20.07
CA ASP A 271 21.49 2.44 -21.01
C ASP A 271 21.94 1.06 -21.51
N THR A 272 23.22 0.91 -21.88
CA THR A 272 23.77 -0.38 -22.31
C THR A 272 23.74 -1.42 -21.18
N LYS A 273 23.98 -0.99 -19.94
CA LYS A 273 23.92 -1.86 -18.77
C LYS A 273 22.48 -2.28 -18.48
N LYS A 274 21.54 -1.33 -18.56
CA LYS A 274 20.12 -1.57 -18.40
C LYS A 274 19.57 -2.55 -19.45
N ASN A 275 19.91 -2.35 -20.72
CA ASN A 275 19.48 -3.25 -21.80
C ASN A 275 20.01 -4.68 -21.61
N LYS A 276 21.25 -4.82 -21.17
CA LYS A 276 21.84 -6.14 -20.89
C LYS A 276 21.21 -6.83 -19.68
N GLU A 277 20.81 -6.06 -18.69
CA GLU A 277 20.04 -6.51 -17.52
C GLU A 277 18.65 -6.96 -17.94
N GLU A 278 17.96 -6.21 -18.81
CA GLU A 278 16.66 -6.55 -19.37
C GLU A 278 16.75 -7.84 -20.22
N GLU A 279 17.78 -8.01 -21.06
CA GLU A 279 17.99 -9.24 -21.86
C GLU A 279 18.18 -10.49 -20.98
N ILE A 280 18.91 -10.40 -19.88
CA ILE A 280 19.13 -11.54 -18.97
C ILE A 280 17.84 -11.86 -18.21
N ILE A 281 17.13 -10.85 -17.75
CA ILE A 281 15.82 -10.99 -17.12
C ILE A 281 14.87 -11.69 -18.10
N GLN A 282 14.81 -11.22 -19.33
CA GLN A 282 13.97 -11.80 -20.37
C GLN A 282 14.31 -13.27 -20.65
N SER A 283 15.60 -13.63 -20.71
CA SER A 283 16.02 -15.01 -20.96
C SER A 283 15.69 -15.99 -19.82
N GLU A 284 15.77 -15.55 -18.57
CA GLU A 284 15.34 -16.35 -17.42
C GLU A 284 13.83 -16.51 -17.37
N PHE A 285 13.10 -15.53 -17.88
CA PHE A 285 11.64 -15.59 -18.02
C PHE A 285 11.16 -16.58 -19.05
N GLU A 286 11.80 -16.61 -20.20
CA GLU A 286 11.45 -17.59 -21.25
C GLU A 286 11.59 -19.01 -20.70
N LYS A 287 12.58 -19.29 -19.87
CA LYS A 287 12.72 -20.58 -19.19
C LYS A 287 11.57 -20.90 -18.23
N ILE A 288 11.04 -19.90 -17.52
CA ILE A 288 9.90 -20.08 -16.61
C ILE A 288 8.57 -20.11 -17.36
N ARG A 289 8.46 -19.42 -18.52
CA ARG A 289 7.29 -19.48 -19.41
C ARG A 289 7.05 -20.87 -20.00
N GLU A 290 8.09 -21.70 -20.08
CA GLU A 290 7.97 -23.10 -20.52
C GLU A 290 7.32 -24.00 -19.46
N GLU A 291 7.20 -23.55 -18.20
CA GLU A 291 6.44 -24.24 -17.17
C GLU A 291 4.94 -24.12 -17.45
N ASN A 292 4.18 -25.15 -17.09
CA ASN A 292 2.73 -25.22 -17.35
C ASN A 292 1.95 -24.34 -16.34
N LEU A 293 2.12 -23.02 -16.46
CA LEU A 293 1.51 -22.03 -15.58
C LEU A 293 0.10 -21.68 -16.02
N SER A 294 -0.83 -21.48 -15.06
CA SER A 294 -2.15 -20.91 -15.33
C SER A 294 -2.04 -19.45 -15.83
N PRO A 295 -3.09 -18.90 -16.45
CA PRO A 295 -3.11 -17.49 -16.84
C PRO A 295 -2.89 -16.54 -15.65
N TYR A 296 -3.44 -16.86 -14.49
CA TYR A 296 -3.21 -16.13 -13.24
C TYR A 296 -1.73 -16.12 -12.84
N GLU A 297 -1.09 -17.27 -12.85
CA GLU A 297 0.31 -17.43 -12.50
C GLU A 297 1.22 -16.68 -13.48
N LYS A 298 0.95 -16.77 -14.78
CA LYS A 298 1.69 -16.03 -15.82
C LYS A 298 1.60 -14.52 -15.61
N ARG A 299 0.38 -14.01 -15.39
CA ARG A 299 0.16 -12.59 -15.11
C ARG A 299 0.94 -12.11 -13.89
N ARG A 300 0.87 -12.85 -12.79
CA ARG A 300 1.60 -12.48 -11.57
C ARG A 300 3.11 -12.49 -11.77
N LEU A 301 3.60 -13.44 -12.51
CA LEU A 301 4.99 -13.49 -12.88
C LEU A 301 5.39 -12.26 -13.71
N GLU A 302 4.61 -11.90 -14.72
CA GLU A 302 4.82 -10.72 -15.56
C GLU A 302 4.77 -9.43 -14.71
N ASN A 303 3.83 -9.31 -13.79
CA ASN A 303 3.72 -8.15 -12.89
C ASN A 303 4.90 -8.00 -11.94
N CYS A 304 5.51 -9.11 -11.51
CA CYS A 304 6.72 -9.06 -10.68
C CYS A 304 7.92 -8.48 -11.44
N ILE A 305 7.91 -8.52 -12.78
CA ILE A 305 9.05 -8.09 -13.60
C ILE A 305 8.88 -6.70 -14.15
N HIS A 306 7.75 -6.54 -14.76
CA HIS A 306 7.32 -5.28 -15.31
C HIS A 306 6.34 -4.73 -14.29
N VAL A 307 6.71 -3.69 -13.56
CA VAL A 307 5.74 -2.97 -12.72
C VAL A 307 4.59 -2.58 -13.66
N THR A 308 3.62 -3.48 -13.79
CA THR A 308 2.46 -3.27 -14.63
C THR A 308 1.38 -2.56 -13.82
N THR A 309 0.77 -1.62 -14.44
CA THR A 309 -0.24 -0.74 -13.89
C THR A 309 -1.59 -1.29 -14.22
N GLN A 310 -1.99 -2.35 -13.54
CA GLN A 310 -3.28 -2.97 -13.77
C GLN A 310 -4.06 -3.09 -12.46
N CYS A 311 -5.39 -3.01 -12.54
CA CYS A 311 -6.25 -2.97 -11.36
C CYS A 311 -6.70 -4.38 -10.91
N PHE A 312 -5.79 -5.34 -10.82
CA PHE A 312 -6.09 -6.68 -10.33
C PHE A 312 -6.24 -6.74 -8.81
N ASP A 313 -7.06 -7.68 -8.31
CA ASP A 313 -7.33 -7.86 -6.86
C ASP A 313 -6.06 -8.13 -6.04
N ASP A 314 -5.01 -8.66 -6.63
CA ASP A 314 -3.71 -8.85 -5.96
C ASP A 314 -3.14 -7.56 -5.34
N ARG A 315 -3.43 -6.40 -5.96
CA ARG A 315 -2.99 -5.09 -5.46
C ARG A 315 -4.06 -4.30 -4.74
N TYR A 316 -5.34 -4.59 -4.99
CA TYR A 316 -6.43 -3.75 -4.52
C TYR A 316 -7.26 -4.39 -3.42
N LYS A 317 -7.29 -5.73 -3.32
CA LYS A 317 -8.05 -6.43 -2.28
C LYS A 317 -7.20 -6.57 -1.02
N ILE A 318 -7.57 -5.82 0.00
CA ILE A 318 -6.88 -5.69 1.28
C ILE A 318 -7.70 -6.25 2.44
N PRO A 319 -7.10 -6.63 3.58
CA PRO A 319 -7.84 -6.96 4.78
C PRO A 319 -8.42 -5.70 5.43
N LEU A 320 -9.56 -5.84 6.12
CA LEU A 320 -10.07 -4.85 7.05
C LEU A 320 -10.72 -5.56 8.24
N ILE A 321 -10.19 -5.32 9.42
CA ILE A 321 -10.63 -5.91 10.68
C ILE A 321 -10.87 -4.79 11.69
N PHE A 322 -12.05 -4.79 12.29
CA PHE A 322 -12.35 -4.00 13.48
C PHE A 322 -12.48 -4.97 14.68
N SER A 323 -11.87 -4.66 15.81
CA SER A 323 -11.92 -5.48 17.02
C SER A 323 -11.87 -4.62 18.28
N GLY A 324 -12.20 -5.19 19.44
CA GLY A 324 -12.18 -4.50 20.72
C GLY A 324 -13.43 -3.70 21.02
N LYS A 325 -13.28 -2.53 21.64
CA LYS A 325 -14.40 -1.73 22.16
C LYS A 325 -15.43 -1.38 21.07
N PHE A 326 -16.71 -1.60 21.40
CA PHE A 326 -17.89 -1.37 20.55
C PHE A 326 -18.05 -2.31 19.35
N ILE A 327 -17.18 -3.28 19.17
CA ILE A 327 -17.22 -4.18 18.02
C ILE A 327 -17.78 -5.53 18.42
N PRO A 328 -18.80 -6.06 17.72
CA PRO A 328 -19.31 -7.41 17.97
C PRO A 328 -18.25 -8.45 17.57
N SER A 329 -18.25 -9.59 18.25
CA SER A 329 -17.33 -10.68 17.97
C SER A 329 -17.85 -11.59 16.85
N ASN A 330 -16.92 -12.26 16.17
CA ASN A 330 -17.18 -13.35 15.23
C ASN A 330 -18.14 -13.00 14.08
N LEU A 331 -18.01 -11.81 13.53
CA LEU A 331 -18.79 -11.35 12.37
C LEU A 331 -17.91 -11.25 11.12
N LYS A 332 -18.13 -12.11 10.14
CA LYS A 332 -17.49 -12.03 8.82
C LYS A 332 -18.45 -11.45 7.81
N ILE A 333 -18.03 -10.39 7.12
CA ILE A 333 -18.82 -9.64 6.15
C ILE A 333 -18.21 -9.83 4.77
N HIS A 334 -18.98 -10.46 3.87
CA HIS A 334 -18.58 -10.73 2.49
C HIS A 334 -18.99 -9.62 1.50
N LYS A 335 -19.62 -8.57 2.00
CA LYS A 335 -20.03 -7.44 1.19
C LYS A 335 -18.81 -6.59 0.82
N GLN A 336 -18.75 -6.17 -0.43
CA GLN A 336 -17.70 -5.26 -0.90
C GLN A 336 -17.79 -3.91 -0.17
N VAL A 337 -16.64 -3.46 0.35
CA VAL A 337 -16.43 -2.16 0.99
C VAL A 337 -15.12 -1.56 0.47
N ARG A 338 -14.80 -0.33 0.85
CA ARG A 338 -13.63 0.40 0.33
C ARG A 338 -12.78 0.91 1.49
N ASN A 339 -11.48 1.08 1.26
CA ASN A 339 -10.58 1.63 2.29
C ASN A 339 -10.97 3.04 2.73
N ILE A 340 -11.55 3.86 1.84
CA ILE A 340 -12.05 5.20 2.18
C ILE A 340 -13.20 5.16 3.18
N ASP A 341 -13.96 4.07 3.25
CA ASP A 341 -15.10 3.89 4.16
C ASP A 341 -14.68 3.80 5.63
N ILE A 342 -13.38 3.61 5.90
CA ILE A 342 -12.81 3.58 7.26
C ILE A 342 -13.00 4.93 7.97
N PHE A 343 -12.80 6.04 7.25
CA PHE A 343 -12.93 7.41 7.78
C PHE A 343 -14.26 7.65 8.49
N PRO A 344 -15.43 7.58 7.81
CA PRO A 344 -16.72 7.84 8.47
C PRO A 344 -17.07 6.75 9.47
N THR A 345 -16.58 5.53 9.29
CA THR A 345 -16.88 4.41 10.20
C THR A 345 -16.28 4.65 11.58
N ILE A 346 -15.03 5.09 11.67
CA ILE A 346 -14.37 5.42 12.94
C ILE A 346 -15.16 6.53 13.65
N LEU A 347 -15.48 7.60 12.95
CA LEU A 347 -16.13 8.75 13.56
C LEU A 347 -17.55 8.42 14.03
N GLU A 348 -18.30 7.64 13.27
CA GLU A 348 -19.65 7.23 13.64
C GLU A 348 -19.67 6.21 14.79
N LEU A 349 -18.67 5.30 14.87
CA LEU A 349 -18.48 4.41 16.01
C LEU A 349 -18.27 5.18 17.32
N LEU A 350 -17.62 6.33 17.24
CA LEU A 350 -17.28 7.19 18.37
C LEU A 350 -18.35 8.27 18.67
N ASP A 351 -19.44 8.30 17.91
CA ASP A 351 -20.46 9.35 17.97
C ASP A 351 -19.87 10.78 17.73
N ILE A 352 -18.81 10.90 16.92
CA ILE A 352 -18.15 12.18 16.61
C ILE A 352 -18.78 12.77 15.33
N PRO A 353 -19.45 13.93 15.39
CA PRO A 353 -19.99 14.55 14.21
C PRO A 353 -18.90 15.15 13.32
N PHE A 354 -19.06 15.05 12.03
CA PHE A 354 -18.18 15.67 11.04
C PHE A 354 -18.96 16.16 9.83
N THR A 355 -18.40 17.11 9.13
CA THR A 355 -18.90 17.63 7.84
C THR A 355 -17.76 17.61 6.86
N ASN A 356 -17.92 16.91 5.75
CA ASN A 356 -16.97 16.95 4.65
C ASN A 356 -17.78 16.99 3.33
N PRO A 357 -17.82 18.12 2.63
CA PRO A 357 -18.60 18.27 1.39
C PRO A 357 -18.04 17.42 0.23
N TYR A 358 -16.81 16.96 0.35
CA TYR A 358 -16.13 16.13 -0.66
C TYR A 358 -16.18 14.64 -0.35
N ILE A 359 -16.93 14.22 0.69
CA ILE A 359 -16.92 12.84 1.14
C ILE A 359 -17.56 11.89 0.13
N GLU A 360 -16.80 10.90 -0.32
CA GLU A 360 -17.26 9.85 -1.24
C GLU A 360 -17.45 8.51 -0.52
N SER A 361 -16.99 8.44 0.73
CA SER A 361 -17.05 7.27 1.58
C SER A 361 -18.40 7.12 2.27
N LYS A 362 -18.68 5.91 2.75
CA LYS A 362 -19.88 5.54 3.51
C LYS A 362 -19.48 4.81 4.78
N SER A 363 -20.13 5.13 5.89
CA SER A 363 -19.88 4.40 7.14
C SER A 363 -20.32 2.95 7.03
N LEU A 364 -19.47 2.06 7.54
CA LEU A 364 -19.72 0.61 7.62
C LEU A 364 -20.45 0.22 8.91
N LEU A 365 -20.77 1.19 9.76
CA LEU A 365 -21.46 0.93 11.03
C LEU A 365 -22.76 0.14 10.88
N PRO A 366 -23.63 0.35 9.85
CA PRO A 366 -24.78 -0.49 9.64
C PRO A 366 -24.42 -1.97 9.47
N LEU A 367 -23.37 -2.30 8.72
CA LEU A 367 -22.90 -3.68 8.53
C LEU A 367 -22.30 -4.25 9.82
N ILE A 368 -21.52 -3.47 10.55
CA ILE A 368 -20.95 -3.85 11.87
C ILE A 368 -22.06 -4.19 12.86
N LYS A 369 -23.19 -3.49 12.80
CA LYS A 369 -24.38 -3.75 13.64
C LYS A 369 -25.29 -4.87 13.09
N GLY A 370 -24.87 -5.61 12.07
CA GLY A 370 -25.64 -6.71 11.47
C GLY A 370 -26.79 -6.25 10.56
N GLY A 371 -26.82 -4.98 10.20
CA GLY A 371 -27.79 -4.39 9.26
C GLY A 371 -27.41 -4.59 7.79
N ARG A 372 -28.05 -3.83 6.90
CA ARG A 372 -27.84 -3.88 5.46
C ARG A 372 -27.35 -2.53 4.92
N MET A 373 -26.59 -2.56 3.85
CA MET A 373 -26.18 -1.42 3.05
C MET A 373 -26.36 -1.75 1.58
N ASP A 374 -26.51 -0.73 0.74
CA ASP A 374 -26.42 -0.88 -0.72
C ASP A 374 -25.03 -1.33 -1.16
N ASP A 375 -24.93 -1.87 -2.37
CA ASP A 375 -23.65 -2.24 -2.94
C ASP A 375 -22.84 -0.97 -3.27
N LEU A 376 -21.58 -0.98 -2.84
CA LEU A 376 -20.65 0.12 -3.06
C LEU A 376 -19.77 -0.19 -4.26
N THR A 377 -19.78 0.69 -5.26
CA THR A 377 -18.79 0.62 -6.34
C THR A 377 -17.46 1.14 -5.82
N ALA A 378 -16.40 0.35 -6.00
CA ALA A 378 -15.05 0.77 -5.67
C ALA A 378 -14.38 1.34 -6.92
N TYR A 379 -13.94 2.59 -6.85
CA TYR A 379 -13.05 3.20 -7.84
C TYR A 379 -11.62 2.76 -7.54
N MET A 380 -10.85 2.50 -8.59
CA MET A 380 -9.46 2.03 -8.51
C MET A 380 -8.59 2.86 -9.43
N ASP A 381 -7.47 3.32 -8.90
CA ASP A 381 -6.50 4.14 -9.60
C ASP A 381 -5.09 3.53 -9.49
N SER A 382 -4.43 3.33 -10.62
CA SER A 382 -3.06 2.81 -10.63
C SER A 382 -2.02 3.93 -10.51
N ILE A 383 -2.35 4.97 -9.78
CA ILE A 383 -1.47 6.10 -9.54
C ILE A 383 -0.24 5.70 -8.72
N GLY A 384 0.92 6.22 -9.08
CA GLY A 384 2.18 6.03 -8.36
C GLY A 384 2.28 6.83 -7.06
N ASN A 385 3.45 6.80 -6.42
CA ASN A 385 3.74 7.60 -5.22
C ASN A 385 4.25 9.01 -5.56
N THR A 386 4.68 9.24 -6.81
CA THR A 386 5.16 10.52 -7.33
C THR A 386 4.68 10.75 -8.75
N VAL A 387 4.69 12.01 -9.18
CA VAL A 387 4.31 12.41 -10.55
C VAL A 387 5.24 11.77 -11.57
N GLY A 388 4.67 11.23 -12.65
CA GLY A 388 5.45 10.68 -13.78
C GLY A 388 6.02 9.29 -13.55
N GLN A 389 5.64 8.60 -12.49
CA GLN A 389 5.89 7.17 -12.40
C GLN A 389 5.17 6.46 -13.56
N ARG A 390 5.79 5.41 -14.11
CA ARG A 390 5.25 4.64 -15.27
C ARG A 390 3.88 3.99 -15.01
N THR A 391 3.39 4.13 -13.79
CA THR A 391 2.20 3.47 -13.26
C THR A 391 0.89 4.24 -13.48
N ASP A 392 0.93 5.49 -13.93
CA ASP A 392 -0.20 6.43 -13.81
C ASP A 392 -1.29 6.31 -14.90
N ASN A 393 -1.43 5.18 -15.56
CA ASN A 393 -2.21 5.13 -16.78
C ASN A 393 -3.50 4.31 -16.73
N VAL A 394 -3.78 3.58 -15.65
CA VAL A 394 -4.96 2.70 -15.59
C VAL A 394 -5.93 3.13 -14.52
N VAL A 395 -7.22 3.17 -14.88
CA VAL A 395 -8.33 3.41 -13.97
C VAL A 395 -9.37 2.34 -14.13
N GLY A 396 -10.09 2.06 -13.07
CA GLY A 396 -11.13 1.07 -13.10
C GLY A 396 -12.15 1.19 -12.00
N ILE A 397 -13.15 0.35 -12.07
CA ILE A 397 -14.15 0.16 -11.02
C ILE A 397 -14.36 -1.32 -10.76
N ARG A 398 -14.73 -1.61 -9.52
CA ARG A 398 -15.13 -2.93 -9.07
C ARG A 398 -16.49 -2.87 -8.36
N THR A 399 -17.38 -3.76 -8.77
CA THR A 399 -18.62 -4.09 -8.08
C THR A 399 -18.48 -5.46 -7.42
N SER A 400 -19.50 -5.92 -6.70
CA SER A 400 -19.52 -7.28 -6.15
C SER A 400 -19.41 -8.39 -7.22
N ASP A 401 -19.87 -8.09 -8.46
CA ASP A 401 -20.00 -9.06 -9.53
C ASP A 401 -18.95 -8.92 -10.62
N PHE A 402 -18.59 -7.68 -10.95
CA PHE A 402 -17.73 -7.37 -12.09
C PHE A 402 -16.61 -6.41 -11.71
N LYS A 403 -15.49 -6.58 -12.38
CA LYS A 403 -14.39 -5.62 -12.40
C LYS A 403 -14.16 -5.16 -13.82
N TYR A 404 -13.94 -3.85 -13.96
CA TYR A 404 -13.64 -3.21 -15.22
C TYR A 404 -12.48 -2.24 -15.03
N PHE A 405 -11.52 -2.24 -15.97
CA PHE A 405 -10.46 -1.23 -16.02
C PHE A 405 -9.94 -1.03 -17.45
N ARG A 406 -9.34 0.12 -17.69
CA ARG A 406 -8.76 0.49 -18.97
C ARG A 406 -7.72 1.58 -18.82
N ASP A 407 -7.00 1.89 -19.90
CA ASP A 407 -6.11 3.04 -19.92
C ASP A 407 -6.87 4.34 -19.70
N ARG A 408 -6.29 5.24 -18.91
CA ARG A 408 -6.88 6.54 -18.59
C ARG A 408 -7.03 7.43 -19.82
N LYS A 409 -5.96 7.57 -20.60
CA LYS A 409 -5.90 8.48 -21.76
C LYS A 409 -6.37 7.84 -23.06
N LYS A 410 -6.05 6.56 -23.25
CA LYS A 410 -6.44 5.79 -24.44
C LYS A 410 -7.51 4.79 -24.06
N THR A 411 -8.73 5.26 -23.95
CA THR A 411 -9.85 4.53 -23.35
C THR A 411 -10.21 3.21 -24.04
N GLU A 412 -9.82 3.05 -25.30
CA GLU A 412 -9.96 1.81 -26.07
C GLU A 412 -8.85 0.79 -25.85
N TYR A 413 -7.75 1.19 -25.17
CA TYR A 413 -6.62 0.32 -24.90
C TYR A 413 -6.69 -0.28 -23.50
N ASN A 414 -6.08 -1.46 -23.34
CA ASN A 414 -5.97 -2.15 -22.09
C ASN A 414 -7.32 -2.37 -21.38
N THR A 415 -8.38 -2.57 -22.19
CA THR A 415 -9.74 -2.73 -21.67
C THR A 415 -9.94 -4.15 -21.17
N HIS A 416 -10.31 -4.27 -19.89
CA HIS A 416 -10.55 -5.54 -19.24
C HIS A 416 -11.89 -5.53 -18.51
N LEU A 417 -12.59 -6.65 -18.62
CA LEU A 417 -13.82 -6.94 -17.88
C LEU A 417 -13.73 -8.36 -17.32
N PHE A 418 -13.93 -8.51 -16.02
CA PHE A 418 -13.94 -9.81 -15.35
C PHE A 418 -15.24 -10.02 -14.60
N ASN A 419 -15.78 -11.25 -14.63
CA ASN A 419 -16.88 -11.66 -13.80
C ASN A 419 -16.34 -12.34 -12.54
N LEU A 420 -16.28 -11.63 -11.43
CA LEU A 420 -15.62 -12.07 -10.20
C LEU A 420 -16.33 -13.22 -9.48
N LYS A 421 -17.62 -13.50 -9.82
CA LYS A 421 -18.36 -14.63 -9.27
C LYS A 421 -17.89 -15.98 -9.80
N ILE A 422 -17.50 -16.02 -11.05
CA ILE A 422 -17.10 -17.26 -11.75
C ILE A 422 -15.62 -17.29 -12.09
N ASP A 423 -14.95 -16.16 -12.04
CA ASP A 423 -13.53 -15.96 -12.35
C ASP A 423 -12.89 -15.03 -11.28
N PRO A 424 -12.79 -15.49 -10.03
CA PRO A 424 -12.22 -14.69 -8.92
C PRO A 424 -10.71 -14.45 -9.08
N LEU A 425 -10.03 -15.19 -9.96
CA LEU A 425 -8.60 -15.02 -10.26
C LEU A 425 -8.36 -14.11 -11.48
N GLU A 426 -9.42 -13.59 -12.11
CA GLU A 426 -9.32 -12.62 -13.20
C GLU A 426 -8.47 -13.13 -14.39
N GLU A 427 -8.73 -14.37 -14.79
CA GLU A 427 -7.99 -15.06 -15.87
C GLU A 427 -8.60 -14.81 -17.24
N ASN A 428 -9.91 -14.52 -17.32
CA ASN A 428 -10.66 -14.45 -18.57
C ASN A 428 -11.20 -13.04 -18.82
N ASN A 429 -10.53 -12.29 -19.68
CA ASN A 429 -11.02 -10.98 -20.10
C ASN A 429 -12.27 -11.11 -20.98
N LEU A 430 -13.38 -10.54 -20.53
CA LEU A 430 -14.70 -10.62 -21.15
C LEU A 430 -15.12 -9.33 -21.87
N SER A 431 -14.23 -8.32 -21.97
CA SER A 431 -14.57 -6.98 -22.47
C SER A 431 -15.14 -6.96 -23.90
N GLU A 432 -14.62 -7.81 -24.78
CA GLU A 432 -15.13 -7.93 -26.15
C GLU A 432 -16.43 -8.74 -26.21
N LYS A 433 -16.53 -9.79 -25.38
CA LYS A 433 -17.67 -10.71 -25.37
C LYS A 433 -18.94 -10.08 -24.80
N TYR A 434 -18.80 -9.24 -23.76
CA TYR A 434 -19.91 -8.60 -23.07
C TYR A 434 -19.85 -7.08 -23.19
N SER A 435 -19.94 -6.58 -24.41
CA SER A 435 -19.82 -5.15 -24.73
C SER A 435 -20.84 -4.26 -23.98
N ASP A 436 -22.05 -4.77 -23.72
CA ASP A 436 -23.08 -4.00 -22.99
C ASP A 436 -22.71 -3.82 -21.51
N ILE A 437 -22.14 -4.87 -20.87
CA ILE A 437 -21.64 -4.78 -19.50
C ILE A 437 -20.44 -3.84 -19.46
N THR A 438 -19.53 -3.96 -20.44
CA THR A 438 -18.35 -3.07 -20.57
C THR A 438 -18.80 -1.61 -20.64
N LYS A 439 -19.77 -1.27 -21.49
CA LYS A 439 -20.34 0.09 -21.59
C LYS A 439 -21.00 0.56 -20.29
N LYS A 440 -21.73 -0.33 -19.60
CA LYS A 440 -22.34 -0.01 -18.30
C LYS A 440 -21.28 0.32 -17.27
N MET A 441 -20.23 -0.47 -17.17
CA MET A 441 -19.13 -0.26 -16.23
C MET A 441 -18.36 1.02 -16.56
N GLU A 442 -18.11 1.31 -17.84
CA GLU A 442 -17.51 2.57 -18.28
C GLU A 442 -18.35 3.77 -17.83
N LYS A 443 -19.67 3.71 -18.03
CA LYS A 443 -20.57 4.77 -17.56
C LYS A 443 -20.47 4.99 -16.05
N MET A 444 -20.46 3.92 -15.26
CA MET A 444 -20.30 4.00 -13.81
C MET A 444 -18.93 4.58 -13.40
N LEU A 445 -17.86 4.26 -14.13
CA LEU A 445 -16.54 4.85 -13.93
C LEU A 445 -16.55 6.36 -14.12
N LEU A 446 -17.19 6.83 -15.23
CA LEU A 446 -17.31 8.24 -15.55
C LEU A 446 -18.27 9.00 -14.61
N GLU A 447 -19.24 8.32 -13.99
CA GLU A 447 -20.07 8.91 -12.94
C GLU A 447 -19.28 9.25 -11.67
N ILE A 448 -18.25 8.46 -11.34
CA ILE A 448 -17.36 8.70 -10.20
C ILE A 448 -16.28 9.73 -10.54
N ASN A 449 -15.67 9.64 -11.71
CA ASN A 449 -14.63 10.56 -12.18
C ASN A 449 -14.96 11.06 -13.60
N PRO A 450 -15.83 12.10 -13.74
CA PRO A 450 -16.33 12.55 -15.03
C PRO A 450 -15.26 13.05 -15.99
N ASN A 451 -14.24 13.70 -15.45
CA ASN A 451 -13.15 14.26 -16.26
C ASN A 451 -12.12 13.21 -16.65
N ASN A 452 -12.15 12.04 -16.02
CA ASN A 452 -11.15 10.98 -16.20
C ASN A 452 -9.70 11.49 -16.05
N ASP A 453 -9.56 12.68 -15.51
CA ASP A 453 -8.29 13.35 -15.30
C ASP A 453 -7.81 13.09 -13.87
N PHE A 454 -6.54 12.77 -13.77
CA PHE A 454 -5.81 12.84 -12.54
C PHE A 454 -4.80 13.98 -12.69
N TYR A 455 -5.23 15.18 -12.36
CA TYR A 455 -4.34 16.32 -12.14
C TYR A 455 -4.84 17.02 -10.88
N PRO A 456 -4.36 16.60 -9.70
CA PRO A 456 -4.57 17.40 -8.50
C PRO A 456 -4.02 18.80 -8.76
N ASP A 457 -4.71 19.81 -8.21
CA ASP A 457 -4.27 21.20 -8.33
C ASP A 457 -2.81 21.33 -7.90
N SER A 458 -1.98 21.96 -8.74
CA SER A 458 -0.60 22.22 -8.40
C SER A 458 -0.53 23.34 -7.36
N VAL A 459 0.01 23.04 -6.19
CA VAL A 459 0.30 24.05 -5.19
C VAL A 459 1.69 24.65 -5.49
N GLN A 460 1.73 25.94 -5.79
CA GLN A 460 2.99 26.69 -5.96
C GLN A 460 3.59 27.06 -4.61
N ASN A 461 4.06 26.10 -3.85
CA ASN A 461 4.90 26.36 -2.68
C ASN A 461 6.28 25.74 -2.93
N SER A 462 7.34 26.52 -2.66
CA SER A 462 8.71 26.07 -2.87
C SER A 462 9.12 25.06 -1.80
N THR A 463 9.05 23.78 -2.12
CA THR A 463 9.78 22.76 -1.36
C THR A 463 11.29 23.01 -1.53
N ASP A 464 12.07 22.74 -0.49
CA ASP A 464 13.52 22.80 -0.59
C ASP A 464 14.00 21.74 -1.62
N LYS A 465 14.63 22.18 -2.69
CA LYS A 465 15.10 21.30 -3.79
C LYS A 465 16.03 20.20 -3.30
N GLU A 466 16.78 20.43 -2.23
CA GLU A 466 17.63 19.40 -1.63
C GLU A 466 16.79 18.29 -0.97
N GLU A 467 15.69 18.66 -0.34
CA GLU A 467 14.75 17.70 0.25
C GLU A 467 14.01 16.89 -0.82
N GLU A 468 13.56 17.51 -1.90
CA GLU A 468 12.95 16.82 -3.05
C GLU A 468 13.91 15.82 -3.70
N GLU A 469 15.16 16.22 -3.94
CA GLU A 469 16.19 15.32 -4.49
C GLU A 469 16.46 14.15 -3.53
N ARG A 470 16.46 14.39 -2.22
CA ARG A 470 16.62 13.36 -1.18
C ARG A 470 15.49 12.35 -1.19
N ILE A 471 14.24 12.81 -1.24
CA ILE A 471 13.04 11.96 -1.30
C ILE A 471 13.04 11.14 -2.59
N ASN A 472 13.29 11.77 -3.73
CA ASN A 472 13.37 11.09 -5.02
C ASN A 472 14.50 10.04 -5.05
N GLU A 473 15.62 10.29 -4.38
CA GLU A 473 16.69 9.31 -4.26
C GLU A 473 16.30 8.11 -3.37
N GLN A 474 15.59 8.36 -2.26
CA GLN A 474 15.04 7.30 -1.41
C GLN A 474 14.02 6.46 -2.16
N LEU A 475 13.07 7.07 -2.83
CA LEU A 475 12.06 6.40 -3.66
C LEU A 475 12.70 5.56 -4.77
N ARG A 476 13.77 6.04 -5.40
CA ARG A 476 14.56 5.25 -6.38
C ARG A 476 15.23 4.04 -5.74
N LYS A 477 15.81 4.19 -4.55
CA LYS A 477 16.44 3.08 -3.82
C LYS A 477 15.42 1.99 -3.45
N MET A 478 14.17 2.39 -3.28
CA MET A 478 13.05 1.50 -2.96
C MET A 478 12.36 0.92 -4.20
N GLY A 479 12.77 1.31 -5.41
CA GLY A 479 12.24 0.78 -6.66
C GLY A 479 10.98 1.48 -7.17
N TYR A 480 10.66 2.67 -6.66
CA TYR A 480 9.49 3.44 -7.09
C TYR A 480 9.72 4.29 -8.34
N THR A 481 10.97 4.46 -8.81
CA THR A 481 11.29 5.24 -10.02
C THR A 481 12.35 4.55 -10.88
#